data_00937d8a2bbdebbc2a07c2a526af9e5f
#
_entry.id   00937d8a2bbdebbc2a07c2a526af9e5f
#
_cell.length_a   1.000
_cell.length_b   1.000
_cell.length_c   1.000
_cell.angle_alpha   90.00
_cell.angle_beta   90.00
_cell.angle_gamma   90.00
#
_symmetry.space_group_name_H-M   'P 1'
#
loop_
_entity.id
_entity.type
_entity.pdbx_description
1 polymer ?
#
loop_
_entity_poly.entity_id
_entity_poly.type
_entity_poly.pdbx_seq_one_letter_code
_entity_poly.pdbx_strand_id
1 'polypeptide(L)'
;MSDQKRIPQHVAIIMDGNGRWAELRGKERYEGHVAGVEPVRASLRAAARWGVKYLTLYAFSTENWGRPAEEVDSLMELFCKSVVNETPELIRQGVEVRMIGDRSRFSEKVRSYLAMAEEQTAGGRTLTLILALNYSSRSEITHAVQPVSYTHLTLPTIA
;
A
#
# COMPACT_ATOMS: atom_id res chain seq x y z
N MET A 1 30.83 -15.49 -19.51
CA MET A 1 30.41 -14.31 -18.72
C MET A 1 29.03 -14.64 -18.16
N SER A 2 28.92 -14.87 -16.83
CA SER A 2 27.67 -15.21 -16.18
C SER A 2 26.74 -13.99 -16.23
N ASP A 3 25.60 -14.16 -16.88
CA ASP A 3 24.53 -13.19 -16.94
C ASP A 3 23.94 -13.07 -15.50
N GLN A 4 24.56 -12.24 -14.67
CA GLN A 4 24.08 -11.95 -13.33
C GLN A 4 22.76 -11.19 -13.49
N LYS A 5 21.63 -11.90 -13.37
CA LYS A 5 20.30 -11.29 -13.37
C LYS A 5 20.27 -10.17 -12.33
N ARG A 6 20.18 -8.93 -12.79
CA ARG A 6 20.07 -7.77 -11.91
C ARG A 6 18.69 -7.79 -11.26
N ILE A 7 18.65 -8.04 -9.97
CA ILE A 7 17.42 -7.99 -9.19
C ILE A 7 17.10 -6.52 -8.89
N PRO A 8 15.86 -6.04 -9.15
CA PRO A 8 15.48 -4.67 -8.84
C PRO A 8 15.50 -4.44 -7.33
N GLN A 9 15.91 -3.25 -6.91
CA GLN A 9 15.86 -2.85 -5.50
C GLN A 9 14.43 -2.62 -5.03
N HIS A 10 13.56 -2.15 -5.93
CA HIS A 10 12.19 -1.79 -5.63
C HIS A 10 11.25 -2.37 -6.70
N VAL A 11 10.20 -3.02 -6.26
CA VAL A 11 9.10 -3.51 -7.10
C VAL A 11 7.80 -2.86 -6.63
N ALA A 12 6.99 -2.39 -7.56
CA ALA A 12 5.67 -1.85 -7.28
C ALA A 12 4.61 -2.64 -8.04
N ILE A 13 3.51 -2.99 -7.38
CA ILE A 13 2.42 -3.79 -7.94
C ILE A 13 1.12 -3.03 -7.80
N ILE A 14 0.42 -2.83 -8.92
CA ILE A 14 -0.94 -2.33 -8.95
C ILE A 14 -1.88 -3.52 -8.74
N MET A 15 -2.65 -3.47 -7.65
CA MET A 15 -3.59 -4.52 -7.27
C MET A 15 -4.95 -4.26 -7.94
N ASP A 16 -5.06 -4.53 -9.23
CA ASP A 16 -6.29 -4.34 -10.00
C ASP A 16 -6.85 -5.67 -10.53
N GLY A 17 -8.15 -5.65 -10.83
CA GLY A 17 -8.84 -6.76 -11.49
C GLY A 17 -9.49 -7.77 -10.55
N ASN A 18 -9.33 -7.69 -9.23
CA ASN A 18 -9.88 -8.64 -8.27
C ASN A 18 -11.42 -8.75 -8.37
N GLY A 19 -12.13 -7.61 -8.47
CA GLY A 19 -13.60 -7.63 -8.66
C GLY A 19 -14.00 -8.27 -9.98
N ARG A 20 -13.35 -7.92 -11.10
CA ARG A 20 -13.61 -8.53 -12.41
C ARG A 20 -13.32 -10.04 -12.41
N TRP A 21 -12.26 -10.46 -11.72
CA TRP A 21 -11.91 -11.86 -11.55
C TRP A 21 -13.03 -12.65 -10.84
N ALA A 22 -13.66 -12.06 -9.83
CA ALA A 22 -14.80 -12.66 -9.14
C ALA A 22 -16.05 -12.74 -10.05
N GLU A 23 -16.42 -11.63 -10.69
CA GLU A 23 -17.56 -11.53 -11.60
C GLU A 23 -17.50 -12.57 -12.73
N LEU A 24 -16.34 -12.76 -13.35
CA LEU A 24 -16.10 -13.79 -14.36
C LEU A 24 -16.31 -15.22 -13.85
N ARG A 25 -16.39 -15.41 -12.54
CA ARG A 25 -16.63 -16.72 -11.87
C ARG A 25 -17.98 -16.80 -11.19
N GLY A 26 -18.88 -15.84 -11.48
CA GLY A 26 -20.20 -15.78 -10.85
C GLY A 26 -20.17 -15.50 -9.36
N LYS A 27 -19.12 -14.83 -8.88
CA LYS A 27 -18.88 -14.50 -7.48
C LYS A 27 -19.07 -13.01 -7.22
N GLU A 28 -19.35 -12.68 -5.98
CA GLU A 28 -19.39 -11.29 -5.52
C GLU A 28 -18.01 -10.61 -5.62
N ARG A 29 -17.96 -9.31 -5.96
CA ARG A 29 -16.73 -8.55 -6.09
C ARG A 29 -15.85 -8.65 -4.84
N TYR A 30 -16.46 -8.66 -3.64
CA TYR A 30 -15.78 -8.83 -2.38
C TYR A 30 -14.98 -10.13 -2.28
N GLU A 31 -15.50 -11.25 -2.80
CA GLU A 31 -14.79 -12.53 -2.81
C GLU A 31 -13.48 -12.46 -3.62
N GLY A 32 -13.47 -11.62 -4.66
CA GLY A 32 -12.26 -11.35 -5.43
C GLY A 32 -11.19 -10.63 -4.61
N HIS A 33 -11.60 -9.69 -3.77
CA HIS A 33 -10.66 -8.98 -2.88
C HIS A 33 -10.12 -9.92 -1.81
N VAL A 34 -10.95 -10.79 -1.23
CA VAL A 34 -10.51 -11.84 -0.29
C VAL A 34 -9.51 -12.78 -0.96
N ALA A 35 -9.82 -13.26 -2.17
CA ALA A 35 -8.91 -14.11 -2.93
C ALA A 35 -7.58 -13.42 -3.28
N GLY A 36 -7.59 -12.09 -3.41
CA GLY A 36 -6.40 -11.26 -3.67
C GLY A 36 -5.36 -11.25 -2.54
N VAL A 37 -5.69 -11.71 -1.34
CA VAL A 37 -4.76 -11.77 -0.22
C VAL A 37 -3.64 -12.79 -0.46
N GLU A 38 -3.96 -13.96 -1.03
CA GLU A 38 -2.93 -14.98 -1.27
C GLU A 38 -1.87 -14.58 -2.33
N PRO A 39 -2.22 -13.96 -3.47
CA PRO A 39 -1.25 -13.34 -4.36
C PRO A 39 -0.33 -12.31 -3.67
N VAL A 40 -0.83 -11.53 -2.71
CA VAL A 40 0.00 -10.61 -1.91
C VAL A 40 1.04 -11.38 -1.10
N ARG A 41 0.62 -12.43 -0.38
CA ARG A 41 1.55 -13.30 0.37
C ARG A 41 2.60 -13.93 -0.55
N ALA A 42 2.19 -14.41 -1.70
CA ALA A 42 3.11 -14.99 -2.69
C ALA A 42 4.12 -13.96 -3.20
N SER A 43 3.67 -12.72 -3.47
CA SER A 43 4.52 -11.61 -3.91
C SER A 43 5.52 -11.20 -2.83
N LEU A 44 5.10 -11.14 -1.57
CA LEU A 44 5.98 -10.86 -0.42
C LEU A 44 7.07 -11.94 -0.29
N ARG A 45 6.68 -13.22 -0.30
CA ARG A 45 7.63 -14.33 -0.22
C ARG A 45 8.63 -14.31 -1.38
N ALA A 46 8.17 -14.03 -2.60
CA ALA A 46 9.03 -13.94 -3.77
C ALA A 46 9.99 -12.76 -3.67
N ALA A 47 9.51 -11.57 -3.29
CA ALA A 47 10.32 -10.37 -3.13
C ALA A 47 11.42 -10.57 -2.07
N ALA A 48 11.07 -11.10 -0.91
CA ALA A 48 12.02 -11.41 0.16
C ALA A 48 13.07 -12.45 -0.30
N ARG A 49 12.64 -13.55 -0.95
CA ARG A 49 13.52 -14.59 -1.46
C ARG A 49 14.53 -14.07 -2.50
N TRP A 50 14.11 -13.12 -3.33
CA TRP A 50 14.99 -12.55 -4.38
C TRP A 50 15.83 -11.38 -3.87
N GLY A 51 15.66 -10.95 -2.62
CA GLY A 51 16.43 -9.85 -2.03
C GLY A 51 16.00 -8.48 -2.51
N VAL A 52 14.75 -8.33 -2.97
CA VAL A 52 14.11 -7.03 -3.22
C VAL A 52 14.05 -6.28 -1.90
N LYS A 53 14.41 -4.99 -1.90
CA LYS A 53 14.45 -4.18 -0.68
C LYS A 53 13.12 -3.51 -0.36
N TYR A 54 12.39 -3.10 -1.39
CA TYR A 54 11.12 -2.39 -1.27
C TYR A 54 10.06 -3.03 -2.15
N LEU A 55 8.91 -3.35 -1.58
CA LEU A 55 7.73 -3.80 -2.31
C LEU A 55 6.59 -2.83 -2.04
N THR A 56 6.16 -2.10 -3.07
CA THR A 56 4.97 -1.23 -2.97
C THR A 56 3.75 -1.95 -3.52
N LEU A 57 2.66 -1.94 -2.75
CA LEU A 57 1.35 -2.42 -3.17
C LEU A 57 0.38 -1.26 -3.25
N TYR A 58 -0.12 -0.95 -4.45
CA TYR A 58 -1.20 0.02 -4.64
C TYR A 58 -2.54 -0.65 -4.31
N ALA A 59 -2.94 -0.55 -3.04
CA ALA A 59 -4.09 -1.28 -2.52
C ALA A 59 -5.38 -0.48 -2.53
N PHE A 60 -5.31 0.86 -2.37
CA PHE A 60 -6.47 1.74 -2.40
C PHE A 60 -6.12 3.14 -2.90
N SER A 61 -6.71 3.55 -4.02
CA SER A 61 -6.48 4.88 -4.60
C SER A 61 -7.53 5.91 -4.14
N THR A 62 -7.25 7.19 -4.37
CA THR A 62 -8.20 8.28 -4.08
C THR A 62 -9.50 8.11 -4.86
N GLU A 63 -9.45 7.57 -6.08
CA GLU A 63 -10.61 7.32 -6.92
C GLU A 63 -11.53 6.23 -6.37
N ASN A 64 -11.00 5.32 -5.54
CA ASN A 64 -11.80 4.23 -4.97
C ASN A 64 -12.86 4.72 -3.96
N TRP A 65 -12.74 5.94 -3.43
CA TRP A 65 -13.79 6.56 -2.63
C TRP A 65 -15.08 6.86 -3.43
N GLY A 66 -15.03 6.86 -4.75
CA GLY A 66 -16.21 6.97 -5.62
C GLY A 66 -17.03 5.68 -5.75
N ARG A 67 -16.58 4.57 -5.15
CA ARG A 67 -17.34 3.31 -5.11
C ARG A 67 -18.52 3.41 -4.14
N PRO A 68 -19.53 2.51 -4.24
CA PRO A 68 -20.58 2.41 -3.23
C PRO A 68 -20.00 2.30 -1.82
N ALA A 69 -20.62 3.00 -0.86
CA ALA A 69 -20.12 3.06 0.52
C ALA A 69 -19.95 1.67 1.14
N GLU A 70 -20.90 0.76 0.90
CA GLU A 70 -20.85 -0.62 1.38
C GLU A 70 -19.63 -1.40 0.85
N GLU A 71 -19.22 -1.16 -0.41
CA GLU A 71 -18.02 -1.76 -0.98
C GLU A 71 -16.76 -1.21 -0.29
N VAL A 72 -16.71 0.10 -0.07
CA VAL A 72 -15.59 0.76 0.62
C VAL A 72 -15.47 0.25 2.05
N ASP A 73 -16.57 0.18 2.79
CA ASP A 73 -16.58 -0.31 4.17
C ASP A 73 -16.12 -1.76 4.27
N SER A 74 -16.60 -2.61 3.36
CA SER A 74 -16.19 -4.02 3.27
C SER A 74 -14.69 -4.16 2.96
N LEU A 75 -14.14 -3.30 2.08
CA LEU A 75 -12.72 -3.28 1.78
C LEU A 75 -11.88 -2.84 2.98
N MET A 76 -12.33 -1.82 3.73
CA MET A 76 -11.63 -1.36 4.93
C MET A 76 -11.68 -2.43 6.04
N GLU A 77 -12.79 -3.14 6.18
CA GLU A 77 -12.89 -4.25 7.12
C GLU A 77 -11.96 -5.40 6.75
N LEU A 78 -11.92 -5.80 5.47
CA LEU A 78 -11.00 -6.81 4.96
C LEU A 78 -9.55 -6.40 5.19
N PHE A 79 -9.23 -5.12 4.94
CA PHE A 79 -7.91 -4.57 5.18
C PHE A 79 -7.51 -4.69 6.66
N CYS A 80 -8.36 -4.26 7.59
CA CYS A 80 -8.10 -4.39 9.03
C CYS A 80 -7.88 -5.84 9.46
N LYS A 81 -8.73 -6.78 8.98
CA LYS A 81 -8.58 -8.21 9.23
C LYS A 81 -7.25 -8.75 8.69
N SER A 82 -6.89 -8.33 7.47
CA SER A 82 -5.62 -8.75 6.86
C SER A 82 -4.42 -8.24 7.64
N VAL A 83 -4.42 -6.98 8.08
CA VAL A 83 -3.35 -6.41 8.90
C VAL A 83 -3.16 -7.24 10.17
N VAL A 84 -4.22 -7.53 10.92
CA VAL A 84 -4.14 -8.34 12.16
C VAL A 84 -3.58 -9.73 11.89
N ASN A 85 -4.07 -10.39 10.84
CA ASN A 85 -3.70 -11.76 10.54
C ASN A 85 -2.27 -11.90 9.99
N GLU A 86 -1.80 -10.92 9.22
CA GLU A 86 -0.51 -10.99 8.53
C GLU A 86 0.64 -10.42 9.37
N THR A 87 0.40 -9.47 10.28
CA THR A 87 1.45 -8.82 11.06
C THR A 87 2.38 -9.80 11.80
N PRO A 88 1.89 -10.86 12.46
CA PRO A 88 2.78 -11.82 13.13
C PRO A 88 3.75 -12.52 12.16
N GLU A 89 3.29 -12.83 10.95
CA GLU A 89 4.13 -13.46 9.92
C GLU A 89 5.15 -12.46 9.36
N LEU A 90 4.74 -11.21 9.13
CA LEU A 90 5.62 -10.15 8.67
C LEU A 90 6.77 -9.91 9.66
N ILE A 91 6.47 -9.89 10.96
CA ILE A 91 7.48 -9.79 12.03
C ILE A 91 8.47 -10.96 11.95
N ARG A 92 7.97 -12.20 11.85
CA ARG A 92 8.83 -13.39 11.76
C ARG A 92 9.75 -13.37 10.53
N GLN A 93 9.27 -12.82 9.43
CA GLN A 93 10.03 -12.68 8.18
C GLN A 93 10.96 -11.47 8.16
N GLY A 94 10.94 -10.62 9.19
CA GLY A 94 11.73 -9.39 9.24
C GLY A 94 11.27 -8.35 8.22
N VAL A 95 9.99 -8.33 7.88
CA VAL A 95 9.38 -7.34 6.98
C VAL A 95 8.95 -6.13 7.78
N GLU A 96 9.38 -4.94 7.37
CA GLU A 96 8.90 -3.67 7.91
C GLU A 96 7.71 -3.17 7.08
N VAL A 97 6.62 -2.78 7.72
CA VAL A 97 5.45 -2.18 7.05
C VAL A 97 5.54 -0.66 7.13
N ARG A 98 5.27 -0.01 6.02
CA ARG A 98 5.11 1.45 5.93
C ARG A 98 3.89 1.79 5.08
N MET A 99 3.26 2.92 5.38
CA MET A 99 2.15 3.44 4.58
C MET A 99 2.53 4.76 3.89
N ILE A 100 2.14 4.89 2.63
CA ILE A 100 2.10 6.16 1.90
C ILE A 100 0.66 6.51 1.50
N GLY A 101 0.39 7.81 1.37
CA GLY A 101 -0.93 8.36 1.06
C GLY A 101 -1.55 9.11 2.25
N ASP A 102 -2.74 9.65 2.03
CA ASP A 102 -3.41 10.50 3.01
C ASP A 102 -4.25 9.68 4.00
N ARG A 103 -3.89 9.74 5.29
CA ARG A 103 -4.58 9.03 6.40
C ARG A 103 -5.85 9.73 6.89
N SER A 104 -6.08 11.00 6.51
CA SER A 104 -7.11 11.84 7.11
C SER A 104 -8.53 11.32 6.90
N ARG A 105 -8.80 10.65 5.77
CA ARG A 105 -10.11 10.11 5.41
C ARG A 105 -10.44 8.78 6.06
N PHE A 106 -9.46 8.09 6.62
CA PHE A 106 -9.71 6.79 7.28
C PHE A 106 -10.32 6.97 8.66
N SER A 107 -11.18 6.01 9.04
CA SER A 107 -11.72 5.94 10.39
C SER A 107 -10.60 5.75 11.41
N GLU A 108 -10.86 6.11 12.68
CA GLU A 108 -9.95 5.89 13.80
C GLU A 108 -9.49 4.44 13.87
N LYS A 109 -10.41 3.50 13.67
CA LYS A 109 -10.15 2.06 13.64
C LYS A 109 -9.09 1.71 12.59
N VAL A 110 -9.25 2.15 11.35
CA VAL A 110 -8.28 1.86 10.28
C VAL A 110 -6.93 2.48 10.60
N ARG A 111 -6.90 3.72 11.08
CA ARG A 111 -5.66 4.41 11.46
C ARG A 111 -4.92 3.69 12.57
N SER A 112 -5.63 3.18 13.59
CA SER A 112 -5.02 2.44 14.70
C SER A 112 -4.42 1.12 14.24
N TYR A 113 -5.07 0.36 13.34
CA TYR A 113 -4.50 -0.87 12.79
C TYR A 113 -3.27 -0.61 11.93
N LEU A 114 -3.25 0.48 11.15
CA LEU A 114 -2.08 0.89 10.39
C LEU A 114 -0.91 1.24 11.30
N ALA A 115 -1.14 2.07 12.31
CA ALA A 115 -0.12 2.47 13.28
C ALA A 115 0.44 1.25 14.03
N MET A 116 -0.43 0.34 14.45
CA MET A 116 -0.03 -0.92 15.10
C MET A 116 0.88 -1.77 14.20
N ALA A 117 0.52 -1.93 12.92
CA ALA A 117 1.33 -2.71 12.00
C ALA A 117 2.71 -2.07 11.78
N GLU A 118 2.77 -0.75 11.57
CA GLU A 118 4.02 -0.02 11.40
C GLU A 118 4.92 -0.13 12.65
N GLU A 119 4.33 0.04 13.84
CA GLU A 119 5.05 -0.04 15.12
C GLU A 119 5.58 -1.45 15.40
N GLN A 120 4.72 -2.47 15.25
CA GLN A 120 5.09 -3.85 15.56
C GLN A 120 6.11 -4.45 14.58
N THR A 121 6.16 -3.95 13.35
CA THR A 121 7.10 -4.41 12.32
C THR A 121 8.33 -3.52 12.20
N ALA A 122 8.41 -2.44 12.99
CA ALA A 122 9.52 -1.49 12.95
C ALA A 122 10.87 -2.18 13.16
N GLY A 123 11.85 -1.80 12.34
CA GLY A 123 13.20 -2.36 12.40
C GLY A 123 13.36 -3.69 11.66
N GLY A 124 12.36 -4.17 10.93
CA GLY A 124 12.50 -5.25 9.98
C GLY A 124 13.56 -4.93 8.91
N ARG A 125 14.43 -5.89 8.58
CA ARG A 125 15.60 -5.64 7.69
C ARG A 125 15.59 -6.47 6.41
N THR A 126 14.63 -7.37 6.27
CA THR A 126 14.55 -8.25 5.11
C THR A 126 13.96 -7.53 3.91
N LEU A 127 12.82 -6.85 4.11
CA LEU A 127 12.03 -6.19 3.08
C LEU A 127 11.20 -5.07 3.73
N THR A 128 11.08 -3.93 3.07
CA THR A 128 10.09 -2.92 3.43
C THR A 128 8.86 -3.06 2.53
N LEU A 129 7.73 -3.43 3.12
CA LEU A 129 6.42 -3.43 2.47
C LEU A 129 5.79 -2.04 2.57
N ILE A 130 5.56 -1.41 1.44
CA ILE A 130 4.93 -0.09 1.35
C ILE A 130 3.50 -0.26 0.88
N LEU A 131 2.54 0.10 1.72
CA LEU A 131 1.12 0.10 1.40
C LEU A 131 0.70 1.48 0.91
N ALA A 132 0.37 1.62 -0.37
CA ALA A 132 -0.19 2.84 -0.93
C ALA A 132 -1.72 2.83 -0.74
N LEU A 133 -2.19 3.62 0.25
CA LEU A 133 -3.58 3.69 0.69
C LEU A 133 -4.08 5.12 0.64
N ASN A 134 -5.24 5.35 0.03
CA ASN A 134 -5.73 6.70 -0.27
C ASN A 134 -4.66 7.54 -0.98
N TYR A 135 -3.98 6.88 -1.92
CA TYR A 135 -2.84 7.43 -2.65
C TYR A 135 -3.25 7.78 -4.09
N SER A 136 -2.75 8.90 -4.55
CA SER A 136 -2.79 9.31 -5.94
C SER A 136 -1.50 10.07 -6.28
N SER A 137 -0.84 9.71 -7.36
CA SER A 137 0.35 10.43 -7.83
C SER A 137 0.05 11.91 -8.17
N ARG A 138 -1.16 12.22 -8.64
CA ARG A 138 -1.60 13.60 -8.87
C ARG A 138 -1.64 14.41 -7.58
N SER A 139 -2.22 13.85 -6.52
CA SER A 139 -2.27 14.50 -5.20
C SER A 139 -0.86 14.67 -4.63
N GLU A 140 0.00 13.66 -4.77
CA GLU A 140 1.38 13.71 -4.28
C GLU A 140 2.18 14.84 -4.97
N ILE A 141 2.09 14.94 -6.31
CA ILE A 141 2.75 16.01 -7.08
C ILE A 141 2.21 17.39 -6.63
N THR A 142 0.89 17.52 -6.49
CA THR A 142 0.27 18.77 -6.05
C THR A 142 0.74 19.18 -4.66
N HIS A 143 0.77 18.24 -3.71
CA HIS A 143 1.26 18.48 -2.36
C HIS A 143 2.76 18.81 -2.34
N ALA A 144 3.57 18.20 -3.19
CA ALA A 144 5.00 18.50 -3.28
C ALA A 144 5.27 19.93 -3.81
N VAL A 145 4.42 20.43 -4.70
CA VAL A 145 4.56 21.79 -5.26
C VAL A 145 4.17 22.87 -4.25
N GLN A 146 3.17 22.63 -3.40
CA GLN A 146 2.68 23.62 -2.42
C GLN A 146 3.79 24.21 -1.51
N PRO A 147 4.60 23.41 -0.82
CA PRO A 147 5.70 23.96 0.02
C PRO A 147 6.72 24.76 -0.79
N VAL A 148 7.02 24.31 -2.02
CA VAL A 148 7.98 25.00 -2.91
C VAL A 148 7.46 26.37 -3.31
N SER A 149 6.17 26.52 -3.57
CA SER A 149 5.56 27.81 -3.92
C SER A 149 5.67 28.84 -2.79
N TYR A 150 5.53 28.41 -1.53
CA TYR A 150 5.69 29.28 -0.38
C TYR A 150 7.15 29.70 -0.13
N THR A 151 8.12 28.85 -0.44
CA THR A 151 9.53 29.12 -0.14
C THR A 151 10.29 29.80 -1.28
N HIS A 152 9.85 29.64 -2.54
CA HIS A 152 10.61 30.10 -3.71
C HIS A 152 9.87 31.08 -4.63
N LEU A 153 8.53 31.20 -4.52
CA LEU A 153 7.74 32.13 -5.34
C LEU A 153 7.42 33.45 -4.63
N THR A 154 7.65 33.56 -3.34
CA THR A 154 7.70 34.87 -2.68
C THR A 154 9.07 35.48 -2.95
N LEU A 155 9.17 36.26 -4.02
CA LEU A 155 10.33 37.12 -4.25
C LEU A 155 10.49 38.05 -3.03
N PRO A 156 11.70 38.16 -2.41
CA PRO A 156 11.92 39.20 -1.43
C PRO A 156 11.67 40.53 -2.14
N THR A 157 10.70 41.28 -1.66
CA THR A 157 10.51 42.66 -2.09
C THR A 157 11.78 43.40 -1.62
N ILE A 158 12.68 43.70 -2.56
CA ILE A 158 13.82 44.60 -2.29
C ILE A 158 13.19 45.98 -2.17
N ALA A 159 13.12 46.48 -0.93
CA ALA A 159 12.79 47.86 -0.63
C ALA A 159 14.02 48.74 -0.90
#